data_6a705da33a846ff54917bb9eb2bf5a3a
#
_entry.id   6a705da33a846ff54917bb9eb2bf5a3a
#
_cell.length_a   1.000
_cell.length_b   1.000
_cell.length_c   1.000
_cell.angle_alpha   90.00
_cell.angle_beta   90.00
_cell.angle_gamma   90.00
#
_symmetry.space_group_name_H-M   'P 1'
#
loop_
_entity.id
_entity.type
_entity.pdbx_description
1 polymer ?
#
loop_
_entity_poly.entity_id
_entity_poly.type
_entity_poly.pdbx_seq_one_letter_code
_entity_poly.pdbx_strand_id
1 'polypeptide(L)'
;MDRFLHALQGGQLPAGIRSALDLRFGEETVAGLIGAGLLTRGAPATRYPCPRGGSSCPREIVENPGDDAFPFVAIPPGAEVCCPSVRLTAEDLVTWQTSRRALVAKLSELHAVRGPANLRDEVFPCAHRLGRAAWRGLDREVLLCTDLNGAAPLAFLLARQASQQPTLVLAHARTRYTPPDVDTHFAAGPVSVVFLEDELRLDGDRLVRAQPMGVAEPAATYRSNAYCLLVDAEGARRIDEAAYRELVAGAEDHDLFLDLLSTVAAGRYRACRRDDDGFHEDSLTHQQAWAYAELMERRQPLRAGELEVLNSYGSPDKQVEAARRVLDVKVSRYEWRATKLLRGDDRRAKRYLFQPPDGLRWALLKPIEDRA
;
A
#
# COMPACT_ATOMS: atom_id res chain seq x y z
N MET A 1 -9.71 -9.30 7.05
CA MET A 1 -8.76 -8.73 8.02
C MET A 1 -7.87 -7.68 7.37
N ASP A 2 -7.31 -7.94 6.21
CA ASP A 2 -6.37 -7.03 5.50
C ASP A 2 -6.91 -5.62 5.29
N ARG A 3 -8.14 -5.50 4.76
CA ARG A 3 -8.79 -4.19 4.59
C ARG A 3 -8.91 -3.39 5.89
N PHE A 4 -9.10 -4.08 7.03
CA PHE A 4 -9.15 -3.43 8.34
C PHE A 4 -7.75 -2.94 8.75
N LEU A 5 -6.71 -3.76 8.60
CA LEU A 5 -5.33 -3.37 8.91
C LEU A 5 -4.86 -2.20 8.02
N HIS A 6 -5.18 -2.23 6.73
CA HIS A 6 -4.94 -1.10 5.84
C HIS A 6 -5.65 0.19 6.28
N ALA A 7 -6.89 0.07 6.79
CA ALA A 7 -7.63 1.23 7.28
C ALA A 7 -7.06 1.83 8.58
N LEU A 8 -6.25 1.08 9.33
CA LEU A 8 -5.54 1.59 10.52
C LEU A 8 -4.32 2.46 10.16
N GLN A 9 -3.86 2.42 8.92
CA GLN A 9 -2.76 3.25 8.45
C GLN A 9 -3.15 4.72 8.44
N GLY A 10 -2.18 5.60 8.64
CA GLY A 10 -2.43 7.05 8.67
C GLY A 10 -3.11 7.55 9.94
N GLY A 11 -3.24 6.70 10.97
CA GLY A 11 -3.69 7.12 12.32
C GLY A 11 -5.20 7.30 12.47
N GLN A 12 -5.99 7.19 11.40
CA GLN A 12 -7.45 7.23 11.50
C GLN A 12 -8.00 5.86 11.86
N LEU A 13 -8.55 5.75 13.07
CA LEU A 13 -9.17 4.51 13.51
C LEU A 13 -10.54 4.34 12.84
N PRO A 14 -10.83 3.20 12.20
CA PRO A 14 -12.15 2.92 11.66
C PRO A 14 -13.24 3.03 12.73
N ALA A 15 -14.29 3.79 12.41
CA ALA A 15 -15.48 3.93 13.24
C ALA A 15 -16.71 4.09 12.35
N GLY A 16 -17.86 3.69 12.86
CA GLY A 16 -19.14 3.82 12.15
C GLY A 16 -20.22 2.89 12.70
N ILE A 17 -21.41 2.98 12.13
CA ILE A 17 -22.47 2.03 12.39
C ILE A 17 -22.14 0.66 11.77
N ARG A 18 -22.76 -0.40 12.28
CA ARG A 18 -22.51 -1.78 11.86
C ARG A 18 -22.59 -1.96 10.35
N SER A 19 -23.69 -1.53 9.74
CA SER A 19 -23.90 -1.69 8.29
C SER A 19 -22.85 -0.99 7.42
N ALA A 20 -22.33 0.16 7.84
CA ALA A 20 -21.26 0.86 7.12
C ALA A 20 -19.92 0.14 7.24
N LEU A 21 -19.63 -0.45 8.39
CA LEU A 21 -18.43 -1.25 8.60
C LEU A 21 -18.50 -2.57 7.84
N ASP A 22 -19.69 -3.23 7.83
CA ASP A 22 -19.92 -4.47 7.08
C ASP A 22 -19.71 -4.27 5.57
N LEU A 23 -20.19 -3.14 5.02
CA LEU A 23 -19.95 -2.78 3.61
C LEU A 23 -18.47 -2.58 3.32
N ARG A 24 -17.71 -2.02 4.26
CA ARG A 24 -16.30 -1.69 4.08
C ARG A 24 -15.38 -2.88 4.28
N PHE A 25 -15.64 -3.72 5.27
CA PHE A 25 -14.72 -4.78 5.73
C PHE A 25 -15.26 -6.19 5.54
N GLY A 26 -16.56 -6.35 5.28
CA GLY A 26 -17.28 -7.61 5.25
C GLY A 26 -17.89 -7.95 6.60
N GLU A 27 -19.11 -8.51 6.58
CA GLU A 27 -19.91 -8.84 7.77
C GLU A 27 -19.19 -9.78 8.74
N GLU A 28 -18.60 -10.84 8.20
CA GLU A 28 -17.83 -11.83 8.98
C GLU A 28 -16.62 -11.18 9.67
N THR A 29 -15.88 -10.34 8.95
CA THR A 29 -14.73 -9.61 9.52
C THR A 29 -15.17 -8.70 10.66
N VAL A 30 -16.24 -7.93 10.48
CA VAL A 30 -16.74 -7.01 11.52
C VAL A 30 -17.26 -7.79 12.73
N ALA A 31 -17.97 -8.90 12.52
CA ALA A 31 -18.39 -9.78 13.61
C ALA A 31 -17.19 -10.30 14.40
N GLY A 32 -16.17 -10.81 13.73
CA GLY A 32 -14.94 -11.28 14.37
C GLY A 32 -14.19 -10.17 15.12
N LEU A 33 -14.11 -8.95 14.55
CA LEU A 33 -13.48 -7.80 15.23
C LEU A 33 -14.22 -7.38 16.50
N ILE A 34 -15.57 -7.45 16.49
CA ILE A 34 -16.40 -7.21 17.67
C ILE A 34 -16.16 -8.29 18.70
N GLY A 35 -16.23 -9.57 18.32
CA GLY A 35 -16.00 -10.70 19.20
C GLY A 35 -14.59 -10.68 19.81
N ALA A 36 -13.58 -10.31 19.03
CA ALA A 36 -12.21 -10.13 19.53
C ALA A 36 -12.03 -8.88 20.42
N GLY A 37 -13.06 -8.03 20.57
CA GLY A 37 -13.02 -6.81 21.36
C GLY A 37 -12.20 -5.69 20.72
N LEU A 38 -11.87 -5.79 19.44
CA LEU A 38 -11.13 -4.76 18.69
C LEU A 38 -12.02 -3.62 18.25
N LEU A 39 -13.32 -3.89 18.07
CA LEU A 39 -14.35 -2.89 17.92
C LEU A 39 -15.18 -2.82 19.20
N THR A 40 -15.35 -1.62 19.73
CA THR A 40 -16.12 -1.34 20.94
C THR A 40 -17.30 -0.44 20.65
N ARG A 41 -18.38 -0.57 21.40
CA ARG A 41 -19.54 0.30 21.27
C ARG A 41 -19.18 1.76 21.57
N GLY A 42 -19.57 2.65 20.70
CA GLY A 42 -19.51 4.09 20.84
C GLY A 42 -20.88 4.73 21.13
N ALA A 43 -20.94 6.04 21.04
CA ALA A 43 -22.21 6.77 21.15
C ALA A 43 -23.13 6.44 19.97
N PRO A 44 -24.47 6.54 20.15
CA PRO A 44 -25.39 6.38 19.02
C PRO A 44 -25.06 7.34 17.88
N ALA A 45 -25.26 6.87 16.64
CA ALA A 45 -25.06 7.67 15.46
C ALA A 45 -26.09 8.81 15.42
N THR A 46 -25.63 10.00 15.05
CA THR A 46 -26.48 11.18 14.79
C THR A 46 -26.83 11.32 13.31
N ARG A 47 -26.15 10.57 12.44
CA ARG A 47 -26.39 10.53 11.00
C ARG A 47 -26.27 9.10 10.48
N TYR A 48 -27.07 8.76 9.49
CA TYR A 48 -27.06 7.46 8.85
C TYR A 48 -26.48 7.56 7.44
N PRO A 49 -25.59 6.66 7.02
CA PRO A 49 -25.00 6.69 5.69
C PRO A 49 -26.03 6.40 4.60
N CYS A 50 -25.74 6.87 3.40
CA CYS A 50 -26.58 6.56 2.23
C CYS A 50 -26.47 5.05 1.91
N PRO A 51 -27.60 4.31 1.79
CA PRO A 51 -27.56 2.89 1.45
C PRO A 51 -27.02 2.61 0.04
N ARG A 52 -26.90 3.63 -0.81
CA ARG A 52 -26.26 3.52 -2.13
C ARG A 52 -24.75 3.83 -2.09
N GLY A 53 -24.17 4.00 -0.89
CA GLY A 53 -22.72 4.20 -0.70
C GLY A 53 -22.19 5.59 -1.00
N GLY A 54 -23.06 6.59 -1.28
CA GLY A 54 -22.62 7.96 -1.54
C GLY A 54 -22.29 8.72 -0.25
N SER A 55 -21.09 9.30 -0.13
CA SER A 55 -20.70 10.17 0.99
C SER A 55 -21.44 11.51 1.01
N SER A 56 -22.05 11.90 -0.09
CA SER A 56 -22.72 13.19 -0.29
C SER A 56 -24.18 13.25 0.22
N CYS A 57 -24.70 12.15 0.76
CA CYS A 57 -26.08 12.07 1.24
C CYS A 57 -26.13 11.54 2.70
N PRO A 58 -25.57 12.25 3.68
CA PRO A 58 -25.72 11.88 5.09
C PRO A 58 -27.18 12.14 5.50
N ARG A 59 -27.85 11.10 5.99
CA ARG A 59 -29.24 11.17 6.40
C ARG A 59 -29.37 11.66 7.82
N GLU A 60 -30.37 12.47 8.07
CA GLU A 60 -30.77 12.87 9.40
C GLU A 60 -31.58 11.74 10.06
N ILE A 61 -31.27 11.43 11.31
CA ILE A 61 -32.03 10.45 12.09
C ILE A 61 -33.08 11.21 12.90
N VAL A 62 -34.31 10.83 12.73
CA VAL A 62 -35.44 11.40 13.47
C VAL A 62 -36.16 10.28 14.22
N GLU A 63 -36.79 10.63 15.35
CA GLU A 63 -37.63 9.72 16.09
C GLU A 63 -38.93 9.42 15.26
N ASN A 64 -39.37 8.19 15.38
CA ASN A 64 -40.63 7.71 14.72
C ASN A 64 -41.63 7.27 15.79
N PRO A 65 -42.25 8.22 16.49
CA PRO A 65 -43.18 7.92 17.56
C PRO A 65 -44.39 7.17 17.01
N GLY A 66 -44.69 6.03 17.60
CA GLY A 66 -45.83 5.17 17.20
C GLY A 66 -45.42 3.92 16.39
N ASP A 67 -44.14 3.71 16.14
CA ASP A 67 -43.63 2.46 15.57
C ASP A 67 -42.54 1.89 16.52
N ASP A 68 -42.96 1.08 17.47
CA ASP A 68 -42.05 0.48 18.47
C ASP A 68 -41.03 -0.47 17.83
N ALA A 69 -41.33 -1.04 16.67
CA ALA A 69 -40.41 -1.92 15.95
C ALA A 69 -39.27 -1.14 15.29
N PHE A 70 -39.56 0.08 14.84
CA PHE A 70 -38.57 0.96 14.17
C PHE A 70 -38.71 2.39 14.74
N PRO A 71 -38.22 2.61 15.96
CA PRO A 71 -38.38 3.88 16.67
C PRO A 71 -37.65 5.07 16.03
N PHE A 72 -36.86 4.81 14.98
CA PHE A 72 -36.13 5.84 14.25
C PHE A 72 -36.30 5.71 12.73
N VAL A 73 -36.14 6.82 12.03
CA VAL A 73 -36.13 6.89 10.56
C VAL A 73 -34.99 7.76 10.11
N ALA A 74 -34.21 7.25 9.17
CA ALA A 74 -33.17 8.02 8.49
C ALA A 74 -33.72 8.68 7.24
N ILE A 75 -33.83 10.00 7.24
CA ILE A 75 -34.42 10.83 6.19
C ILE A 75 -33.30 11.42 5.33
N PRO A 76 -33.37 11.33 3.98
CA PRO A 76 -32.41 11.97 3.11
C PRO A 76 -32.50 13.50 3.20
N PRO A 77 -31.36 14.24 3.10
CA PRO A 77 -31.39 15.69 3.10
C PRO A 77 -31.95 16.24 1.80
N GLY A 78 -32.80 17.28 1.91
CA GLY A 78 -33.30 18.07 0.79
C GLY A 78 -34.56 17.54 0.11
N ALA A 79 -35.08 18.34 -0.82
CA ALA A 79 -36.35 18.06 -1.54
C ALA A 79 -36.17 17.02 -2.67
N GLU A 80 -34.97 16.85 -3.20
CA GLU A 80 -34.65 15.83 -4.19
C GLU A 80 -34.26 14.52 -3.51
N VAL A 81 -35.24 13.63 -3.39
CA VAL A 81 -35.07 12.34 -2.72
C VAL A 81 -34.28 11.39 -3.62
N CYS A 82 -32.97 11.34 -3.47
CA CYS A 82 -32.11 10.40 -4.22
C CYS A 82 -32.35 8.93 -3.86
N CYS A 83 -32.94 8.65 -2.70
CA CYS A 83 -33.19 7.30 -2.17
C CYS A 83 -34.25 7.34 -1.04
N PRO A 84 -35.04 6.25 -0.84
CA PRO A 84 -36.11 6.20 0.15
C PRO A 84 -35.57 6.33 1.59
N SER A 85 -36.40 6.80 2.52
CA SER A 85 -36.13 6.78 3.95
C SER A 85 -35.88 5.34 4.43
N VAL A 86 -35.08 5.17 5.46
CA VAL A 86 -34.75 3.86 6.05
C VAL A 86 -35.29 3.82 7.47
N ARG A 87 -36.11 2.82 7.78
CA ARG A 87 -36.54 2.53 9.15
C ARG A 87 -35.40 1.89 9.92
N LEU A 88 -35.20 2.31 11.16
CA LEU A 88 -34.06 1.91 11.97
C LEU A 88 -34.53 1.49 13.37
N THR A 89 -33.88 0.45 13.86
CA THR A 89 -33.94 0.05 15.28
C THR A 89 -32.91 0.84 16.10
N ALA A 90 -32.99 0.78 17.40
CA ALA A 90 -31.95 1.35 18.27
C ALA A 90 -30.57 0.70 18.06
N GLU A 91 -30.53 -0.59 17.70
CA GLU A 91 -29.29 -1.31 17.44
C GLU A 91 -28.63 -0.86 16.14
N ASP A 92 -29.41 -0.47 15.12
CA ASP A 92 -28.87 0.07 13.87
C ASP A 92 -28.13 1.42 14.06
N LEU A 93 -28.41 2.12 15.17
CA LEU A 93 -27.75 3.37 15.52
C LEU A 93 -26.47 3.18 16.35
N VAL A 94 -26.21 1.98 16.83
CA VAL A 94 -24.97 1.72 17.58
C VAL A 94 -23.79 1.96 16.70
N THR A 95 -22.91 2.88 17.11
CA THR A 95 -21.62 3.03 16.47
C THR A 95 -20.60 2.08 17.08
N TRP A 96 -19.69 1.66 16.25
CA TRP A 96 -18.54 0.86 16.62
C TRP A 96 -17.28 1.64 16.32
N GLN A 97 -16.31 1.59 17.20
CA GLN A 97 -15.04 2.28 17.03
C GLN A 97 -13.88 1.36 17.37
N THR A 98 -12.81 1.48 16.62
CA THR A 98 -11.60 0.69 16.86
C THR A 98 -10.96 1.09 18.17
N SER A 99 -10.73 0.13 19.05
CA SER A 99 -10.02 0.32 20.29
C SER A 99 -8.52 0.10 20.11
N ARG A 100 -7.75 1.20 19.97
CA ARG A 100 -6.28 1.12 19.93
C ARG A 100 -5.72 0.38 21.15
N ARG A 101 -6.30 0.61 22.33
CA ARG A 101 -5.89 -0.07 23.57
C ARG A 101 -6.09 -1.57 23.48
N ALA A 102 -7.25 -2.02 22.98
CA ALA A 102 -7.52 -3.45 22.81
C ALA A 102 -6.59 -4.09 21.77
N LEU A 103 -6.35 -3.40 20.64
CA LEU A 103 -5.41 -3.86 19.62
C LEU A 103 -4.02 -4.05 20.23
N VAL A 104 -3.51 -3.05 20.95
CA VAL A 104 -2.20 -3.13 21.60
C VAL A 104 -2.14 -4.25 22.63
N ALA A 105 -3.20 -4.43 23.44
CA ALA A 105 -3.26 -5.53 24.41
C ALA A 105 -3.20 -6.90 23.72
N LYS A 106 -3.95 -7.06 22.63
CA LYS A 106 -3.93 -8.30 21.83
C LYS A 106 -2.58 -8.56 21.16
N LEU A 107 -1.96 -7.54 20.58
CA LEU A 107 -0.62 -7.65 20.00
C LEU A 107 0.42 -8.02 21.07
N SER A 108 0.32 -7.41 22.25
CA SER A 108 1.23 -7.70 23.37
C SER A 108 1.07 -9.15 23.83
N GLU A 109 -0.17 -9.67 23.91
CA GLU A 109 -0.45 -11.06 24.22
C GLU A 109 0.14 -12.01 23.16
N LEU A 110 -0.18 -11.77 21.89
CA LEU A 110 0.23 -12.63 20.75
C LEU A 110 1.74 -12.68 20.54
N HIS A 111 2.45 -11.60 20.85
CA HIS A 111 3.91 -11.53 20.72
C HIS A 111 4.64 -11.67 22.06
N ALA A 112 3.94 -12.03 23.13
CA ALA A 112 4.51 -12.17 24.48
C ALA A 112 5.34 -10.93 24.90
N VAL A 113 4.81 -9.74 24.60
CA VAL A 113 5.46 -8.47 24.92
C VAL A 113 5.41 -8.20 26.43
N ARG A 114 6.55 -7.90 27.00
CA ARG A 114 6.74 -7.58 28.43
C ARG A 114 6.92 -6.08 28.62
N GLY A 115 6.40 -5.57 29.71
CA GLY A 115 6.48 -4.16 30.09
C GLY A 115 5.25 -3.36 29.62
N PRO A 116 5.13 -2.12 30.10
CA PRO A 116 3.99 -1.25 29.78
C PRO A 116 4.12 -0.71 28.36
N ALA A 117 3.00 -0.74 27.63
CA ALA A 117 2.91 -0.01 26.37
C ALA A 117 2.80 1.50 26.61
N ASN A 118 3.59 2.27 25.90
CA ASN A 118 3.49 3.73 25.89
C ASN A 118 2.97 4.21 24.53
N LEU A 119 1.67 4.50 24.47
CA LEU A 119 1.00 4.99 23.27
C LEU A 119 0.94 6.51 23.17
N ARG A 120 1.44 7.22 24.18
CA ARG A 120 1.44 8.70 24.20
C ARG A 120 2.68 9.27 23.53
N ASP A 121 3.81 8.59 23.73
CA ASP A 121 5.09 9.06 23.21
C ASP A 121 5.42 8.30 21.92
N GLU A 122 5.55 9.03 20.84
CA GLU A 122 6.07 8.49 19.59
C GLU A 122 7.60 8.35 19.68
N VAL A 123 8.10 7.17 19.38
CA VAL A 123 9.55 6.92 19.30
C VAL A 123 10.12 7.55 18.04
N PHE A 124 9.33 7.53 16.98
CA PHE A 124 9.48 8.29 15.74
C PHE A 124 8.07 8.50 15.15
N PRO A 125 7.87 9.35 14.13
CA PRO A 125 6.56 9.57 13.57
C PRO A 125 5.80 8.29 13.27
N CYS A 126 4.59 8.15 13.78
CA CYS A 126 3.71 6.99 13.61
C CYS A 126 4.16 5.70 14.31
N ALA A 127 5.12 5.72 15.22
CA ALA A 127 5.56 4.53 15.96
C ALA A 127 5.53 4.70 17.48
N HIS A 128 4.95 3.72 18.16
CA HIS A 128 4.78 3.70 19.60
C HIS A 128 5.45 2.46 20.22
N ARG A 129 6.03 2.65 21.40
CA ARG A 129 6.64 1.54 22.14
C ARG A 129 5.58 0.66 22.77
N LEU A 130 5.65 -0.65 22.52
CA LEU A 130 4.80 -1.66 23.17
C LEU A 130 5.48 -2.32 24.37
N GLY A 131 6.79 -2.41 24.39
CA GLY A 131 7.57 -3.10 25.41
C GLY A 131 8.76 -3.86 24.84
N ARG A 132 9.01 -5.06 25.36
CA ARG A 132 10.09 -5.94 24.88
C ARG A 132 9.58 -7.37 24.70
N ALA A 133 10.07 -8.06 23.69
CA ALA A 133 9.75 -9.47 23.44
C ALA A 133 10.97 -10.25 22.93
N ALA A 134 10.97 -11.54 23.22
CA ALA A 134 11.93 -12.46 22.59
C ALA A 134 11.47 -12.74 21.14
N TRP A 135 12.33 -12.45 20.19
CA TRP A 135 12.07 -12.67 18.77
C TRP A 135 13.33 -13.17 18.08
N ARG A 136 13.29 -14.34 17.45
CA ARG A 136 14.42 -14.98 16.78
C ARG A 136 15.69 -15.03 17.68
N GLY A 137 15.51 -15.43 18.94
CA GLY A 137 16.60 -15.60 19.90
C GLY A 137 17.15 -14.30 20.51
N LEU A 138 16.64 -13.13 20.14
CA LEU A 138 17.05 -11.85 20.71
C LEU A 138 15.91 -11.22 21.52
N ASP A 139 16.25 -10.57 22.64
CA ASP A 139 15.32 -9.72 23.38
C ASP A 139 15.24 -8.36 22.73
N ARG A 140 14.13 -8.07 22.06
CA ARG A 140 13.94 -6.88 21.21
C ARG A 140 13.00 -5.88 21.83
N GLU A 141 13.27 -4.60 21.64
CA GLU A 141 12.27 -3.56 21.83
C GLU A 141 11.18 -3.72 20.76
N VAL A 142 9.92 -3.69 21.16
CA VAL A 142 8.77 -3.87 20.26
C VAL A 142 8.11 -2.52 20.01
N LEU A 143 8.02 -2.13 18.75
CA LEU A 143 7.38 -0.92 18.29
C LEU A 143 6.16 -1.26 17.42
N LEU A 144 5.03 -0.59 17.67
CA LEU A 144 3.89 -0.60 16.76
C LEU A 144 4.01 0.60 15.82
N CYS A 145 4.15 0.36 14.55
CA CYS A 145 4.25 1.39 13.53
C CYS A 145 2.95 1.42 12.71
N THR A 146 2.27 2.56 12.75
CA THR A 146 1.01 2.74 12.02
C THR A 146 1.24 3.15 10.57
N ASP A 147 2.43 3.65 10.25
CA ASP A 147 2.80 4.05 8.88
C ASP A 147 4.32 3.93 8.69
N LEU A 148 4.74 3.04 7.80
CA LEU A 148 6.15 2.89 7.38
C LEU A 148 6.48 3.68 6.11
N ASN A 149 5.53 4.45 5.60
CA ASN A 149 5.75 5.24 4.40
C ASN A 149 6.62 6.47 4.70
N GLY A 150 7.55 6.72 3.81
CA GLY A 150 8.38 7.90 3.88
C GLY A 150 9.80 7.66 4.42
N ALA A 151 10.63 8.68 4.26
CA ALA A 151 12.06 8.60 4.56
C ALA A 151 12.37 8.54 6.07
N ALA A 152 11.54 9.16 6.91
CA ALA A 152 11.82 9.27 8.34
C ALA A 152 11.72 7.91 9.09
N PRO A 153 10.66 7.09 8.91
CA PRO A 153 10.62 5.76 9.49
C PRO A 153 11.78 4.87 9.02
N LEU A 154 12.08 4.88 7.73
CA LEU A 154 13.16 4.07 7.18
C LEU A 154 14.53 4.51 7.71
N ALA A 155 14.82 5.82 7.74
CA ALA A 155 16.06 6.35 8.29
C ALA A 155 16.25 5.96 9.77
N PHE A 156 15.17 5.97 10.56
CA PHE A 156 15.21 5.53 11.95
C PHE A 156 15.56 4.03 12.06
N LEU A 157 14.93 3.17 11.23
CA LEU A 157 15.21 1.73 11.23
C LEU A 157 16.65 1.44 10.81
N LEU A 158 17.15 2.13 9.79
CA LEU A 158 18.56 2.03 9.36
C LEU A 158 19.53 2.49 10.44
N ALA A 159 19.24 3.57 11.16
CA ALA A 159 20.04 4.02 12.28
C ALA A 159 20.08 2.98 13.42
N ARG A 160 18.95 2.33 13.73
CA ARG A 160 18.89 1.23 14.69
C ARG A 160 19.66 -0.01 14.22
N GLN A 161 19.58 -0.32 12.94
CA GLN A 161 20.36 -1.40 12.32
C GLN A 161 21.84 -1.13 12.45
N ALA A 162 22.30 0.08 12.11
CA ALA A 162 23.70 0.48 12.20
C ALA A 162 24.22 0.48 13.65
N SER A 163 23.40 0.90 14.61
CA SER A 163 23.75 0.92 16.05
C SER A 163 23.52 -0.43 16.74
N GLN A 164 23.18 -1.48 16.00
CA GLN A 164 22.97 -2.85 16.51
C GLN A 164 21.91 -2.92 17.63
N GLN A 165 20.89 -2.04 17.59
CA GLN A 165 19.82 -2.02 18.59
C GLN A 165 18.72 -3.04 18.26
N PRO A 166 18.55 -4.10 19.10
CA PRO A 166 17.55 -5.13 18.83
C PRO A 166 16.14 -4.55 18.85
N THR A 167 15.49 -4.49 17.69
CA THR A 167 14.18 -3.87 17.52
C THR A 167 13.27 -4.77 16.67
N LEU A 168 12.02 -4.97 17.13
CA LEU A 168 10.94 -5.59 16.38
C LEU A 168 9.90 -4.54 16.05
N VAL A 169 9.63 -4.30 14.79
CA VAL A 169 8.60 -3.38 14.33
C VAL A 169 7.41 -4.18 13.85
N LEU A 170 6.26 -3.97 14.48
CA LEU A 170 4.97 -4.48 14.06
C LEU A 170 4.29 -3.38 13.23
N ALA A 171 4.26 -3.55 11.91
CA ALA A 171 3.63 -2.63 10.99
C ALA A 171 2.23 -3.13 10.60
N HIS A 172 1.25 -2.25 10.43
CA HIS A 172 -0.13 -2.66 10.16
C HIS A 172 -0.25 -3.45 8.85
N ALA A 173 0.10 -2.86 7.72
CA ALA A 173 0.05 -3.48 6.41
C ALA A 173 1.08 -2.85 5.47
N ARG A 174 1.36 -3.49 4.35
CA ARG A 174 2.12 -2.87 3.27
C ARG A 174 1.23 -1.92 2.50
N THR A 175 1.83 -0.86 2.02
CA THR A 175 1.19 0.02 1.04
C THR A 175 1.99 -0.01 -0.24
N ARG A 176 1.45 0.56 -1.30
CA ARG A 176 2.20 0.81 -2.54
C ARG A 176 3.45 1.68 -2.36
N TYR A 177 3.59 2.34 -1.22
CA TYR A 177 4.74 3.19 -0.87
C TYR A 177 5.71 2.52 0.11
N THR A 178 5.38 1.34 0.61
CA THR A 178 6.29 0.55 1.43
C THR A 178 7.35 -0.04 0.50
N PRO A 179 8.65 0.16 0.78
CA PRO A 179 9.69 -0.49 0.00
C PRO A 179 9.46 -2.00 -0.05
N PRO A 180 9.48 -2.64 -1.23
CA PRO A 180 9.10 -4.04 -1.39
C PRO A 180 10.00 -5.03 -0.65
N ASP A 181 11.21 -4.62 -0.32
CA ASP A 181 12.26 -5.41 0.31
C ASP A 181 12.49 -5.04 1.79
N VAL A 182 11.65 -4.18 2.37
CA VAL A 182 11.85 -3.69 3.75
C VAL A 182 11.97 -4.81 4.78
N ASP A 183 11.12 -5.81 4.71
CA ASP A 183 11.14 -6.97 5.59
C ASP A 183 12.34 -7.89 5.30
N THR A 184 12.72 -8.05 4.05
CA THR A 184 13.90 -8.83 3.64
C THR A 184 15.19 -8.12 4.07
N HIS A 185 15.28 -6.81 3.87
CA HIS A 185 16.43 -6.00 4.27
C HIS A 185 16.71 -6.10 5.76
N PHE A 186 15.66 -6.14 6.57
CA PHE A 186 15.78 -6.26 8.04
C PHE A 186 15.65 -7.70 8.55
N ALA A 187 15.54 -8.72 7.68
CA ALA A 187 15.30 -10.10 8.10
C ALA A 187 16.43 -10.72 8.93
N ALA A 188 17.67 -10.39 8.62
CA ALA A 188 18.87 -11.02 9.21
C ALA A 188 19.56 -10.19 10.31
N GLY A 189 19.08 -8.97 10.57
CA GLY A 189 19.75 -8.02 11.46
C GLY A 189 19.14 -7.88 12.86
N PRO A 190 19.67 -6.93 13.65
CA PRO A 190 19.10 -6.57 14.94
C PRO A 190 17.71 -5.95 14.82
N VAL A 191 17.36 -5.36 13.70
CA VAL A 191 16.01 -4.87 13.40
C VAL A 191 15.26 -5.95 12.64
N SER A 192 13.99 -6.15 12.99
CA SER A 192 13.04 -6.97 12.21
C SER A 192 11.78 -6.18 11.99
N VAL A 193 11.23 -6.24 10.78
CA VAL A 193 9.93 -5.68 10.42
C VAL A 193 8.98 -6.83 10.14
N VAL A 194 7.80 -6.76 10.74
CA VAL A 194 6.73 -7.75 10.60
C VAL A 194 5.45 -7.03 10.25
N PHE A 195 4.83 -7.42 9.16
CA PHE A 195 3.54 -6.88 8.76
C PHE A 195 2.42 -7.69 9.38
N LEU A 196 1.51 -7.01 10.09
CA LEU A 196 0.40 -7.67 10.79
C LEU A 196 -0.59 -8.33 9.83
N GLU A 197 -0.67 -7.87 8.58
CA GLU A 197 -1.47 -8.51 7.54
C GLU A 197 -1.00 -9.93 7.19
N ASP A 198 0.30 -10.20 7.31
CA ASP A 198 0.86 -11.54 7.10
C ASP A 198 0.75 -12.43 8.35
N GLU A 199 0.76 -11.81 9.53
CA GLU A 199 0.82 -12.53 10.80
C GLU A 199 -0.51 -12.73 11.49
N LEU A 200 -1.51 -11.90 11.19
CA LEU A 200 -2.77 -11.92 11.92
C LEU A 200 -3.93 -12.40 11.06
N ARG A 201 -4.77 -13.21 11.66
CA ARG A 201 -6.07 -13.58 11.11
C ARG A 201 -7.14 -13.57 12.19
N LEU A 202 -8.38 -13.46 11.77
CA LEU A 202 -9.52 -13.77 12.63
C LEU A 202 -9.85 -15.25 12.50
N ASP A 203 -10.03 -15.89 13.64
CA ASP A 203 -10.53 -17.25 13.76
C ASP A 203 -11.79 -17.18 14.62
N GLY A 204 -12.93 -17.07 13.95
CA GLY A 204 -14.19 -16.71 14.59
C GLY A 204 -14.11 -15.34 15.28
N ASP A 205 -14.25 -15.34 16.59
CA ASP A 205 -14.23 -14.18 17.47
C ASP A 205 -12.84 -13.90 18.09
N ARG A 206 -11.79 -14.54 17.60
CA ARG A 206 -10.43 -14.43 18.14
C ARG A 206 -9.47 -13.89 17.12
N LEU A 207 -8.64 -12.95 17.55
CA LEU A 207 -7.45 -12.57 16.82
C LEU A 207 -6.35 -13.58 17.14
N VAL A 208 -5.84 -14.27 16.13
CA VAL A 208 -4.79 -15.27 16.28
C VAL A 208 -3.63 -14.95 15.35
N ARG A 209 -2.45 -15.44 15.72
CA ARG A 209 -1.34 -15.43 14.74
C ARG A 209 -1.66 -16.46 13.67
N ALA A 210 -1.55 -16.06 12.42
CA ALA A 210 -1.45 -17.02 11.35
C ALA A 210 -0.29 -17.94 11.72
N GLN A 211 -0.55 -19.21 11.94
CA GLN A 211 0.56 -20.15 12.16
C GLN A 211 1.48 -20.01 10.96
N PRO A 212 2.79 -19.80 11.14
CA PRO A 212 3.70 -20.04 10.05
C PRO A 212 3.41 -21.44 9.58
N MET A 213 2.95 -21.60 8.34
CA MET A 213 2.71 -22.93 7.78
C MET A 213 4.00 -23.71 8.02
N GLY A 214 3.93 -24.72 8.91
CA GLY A 214 4.90 -25.68 9.35
C GLY A 214 6.34 -25.19 9.43
N VAL A 215 6.85 -25.10 10.66
CA VAL A 215 8.29 -24.99 10.91
C VAL A 215 8.95 -26.34 10.53
N ALA A 216 8.92 -26.70 9.28
CA ALA A 216 9.63 -27.88 8.81
C ALA A 216 10.24 -27.71 7.41
N GLU A 217 9.85 -26.65 6.71
CA GLU A 217 10.54 -26.29 5.47
C GLU A 217 10.80 -24.78 5.48
N PRO A 218 12.01 -24.35 5.11
CA PRO A 218 12.23 -22.94 4.90
C PRO A 218 11.16 -22.49 3.91
N ALA A 219 10.50 -21.37 4.19
CA ALA A 219 9.46 -20.77 3.36
C ALA A 219 9.91 -20.44 1.92
N ALA A 220 10.96 -21.10 1.45
CA ALA A 220 11.55 -21.06 0.13
C ALA A 220 10.81 -21.87 -0.92
N THR A 221 9.82 -22.73 -0.56
CA THR A 221 9.29 -23.69 -1.55
C THR A 221 7.90 -23.38 -2.09
N TYR A 222 7.20 -22.31 -1.58
CA TYR A 222 5.88 -21.93 -2.12
C TYR A 222 5.67 -20.43 -2.40
N ARG A 223 6.59 -19.55 -2.04
CA ARG A 223 6.74 -18.32 -2.79
C ARG A 223 7.41 -18.76 -4.08
N SER A 224 6.75 -18.59 -5.22
CA SER A 224 7.45 -18.66 -6.50
C SER A 224 8.80 -17.99 -6.26
N ASN A 225 9.92 -18.62 -6.65
CA ASN A 225 11.28 -18.03 -6.54
C ASN A 225 11.40 -16.70 -7.32
N ALA A 226 10.27 -16.14 -7.70
CA ALA A 226 10.16 -14.93 -8.45
C ALA A 226 10.38 -13.74 -7.52
N TYR A 227 11.52 -13.10 -7.66
CA TYR A 227 11.91 -11.90 -6.92
C TYR A 227 11.19 -10.66 -7.43
N CYS A 228 11.01 -10.55 -8.76
CA CYS A 228 10.35 -9.42 -9.39
C CYS A 228 9.73 -9.80 -10.74
N LEU A 229 9.00 -8.84 -11.32
CA LEU A 229 8.49 -8.91 -12.68
C LEU A 229 9.46 -8.20 -13.62
N LEU A 230 9.97 -8.91 -14.60
CA LEU A 230 10.66 -8.35 -15.75
C LEU A 230 9.66 -8.13 -16.88
N VAL A 231 9.61 -6.92 -17.42
CA VAL A 231 8.83 -6.56 -18.62
C VAL A 231 9.80 -6.08 -19.69
N ASP A 232 9.78 -6.71 -20.84
CA ASP A 232 10.65 -6.40 -21.97
C ASP A 232 9.93 -6.64 -23.32
N ALA A 233 10.68 -6.74 -24.40
CA ALA A 233 10.14 -6.98 -25.73
C ALA A 233 9.38 -8.33 -25.84
N GLU A 234 9.80 -9.33 -25.08
CA GLU A 234 9.19 -10.67 -25.08
C GLU A 234 7.90 -10.74 -24.25
N GLY A 235 7.67 -9.79 -23.39
CA GLY A 235 6.49 -9.71 -22.51
C GLY A 235 6.84 -9.57 -21.04
N ALA A 236 5.85 -9.85 -20.18
CA ALA A 236 6.01 -9.80 -18.74
C ALA A 236 6.25 -11.21 -18.20
N ARG A 237 7.33 -11.40 -17.45
CA ARG A 237 7.65 -12.69 -16.79
C ARG A 237 8.23 -12.48 -15.40
N ARG A 238 7.99 -13.44 -14.54
CA ARG A 238 8.58 -13.45 -13.18
C ARG A 238 10.01 -13.96 -13.27
N ILE A 239 10.93 -13.29 -12.58
CA ILE A 239 12.33 -13.70 -12.48
C ILE A 239 12.74 -13.83 -11.00
N ASP A 240 13.71 -14.67 -10.74
CA ASP A 240 14.28 -14.85 -9.40
C ASP A 240 15.33 -13.78 -9.06
N GLU A 241 15.84 -13.81 -7.83
CA GLU A 241 16.82 -12.84 -7.36
C GLU A 241 18.17 -12.93 -8.11
N ALA A 242 18.57 -14.12 -8.54
CA ALA A 242 19.82 -14.29 -9.26
C ALA A 242 19.74 -13.65 -10.64
N ALA A 243 18.64 -13.89 -11.39
CA ALA A 243 18.37 -13.26 -12.66
C ALA A 243 18.20 -11.74 -12.54
N TYR A 244 17.57 -11.26 -11.45
CA TYR A 244 17.50 -9.84 -11.17
C TYR A 244 18.89 -9.20 -11.02
N ARG A 245 19.75 -9.81 -10.19
CA ARG A 245 21.11 -9.31 -9.96
C ARG A 245 21.94 -9.29 -11.25
N GLU A 246 21.79 -10.32 -12.08
CA GLU A 246 22.45 -10.40 -13.38
C GLU A 246 22.00 -9.27 -14.32
N LEU A 247 20.68 -9.02 -14.41
CA LEU A 247 20.11 -7.93 -15.20
C LEU A 247 20.56 -6.54 -14.70
N VAL A 248 20.60 -6.32 -13.37
CA VAL A 248 21.06 -5.06 -12.80
C VAL A 248 22.55 -4.86 -13.05
N ALA A 249 23.37 -5.90 -12.97
CA ALA A 249 24.79 -5.87 -13.31
C ALA A 249 25.02 -5.63 -14.81
N GLY A 250 24.17 -6.20 -15.66
CA GLY A 250 24.17 -6.01 -17.11
C GLY A 250 23.28 -4.86 -17.62
N ALA A 251 22.93 -3.90 -16.77
CA ALA A 251 22.07 -2.78 -17.17
C ALA A 251 22.62 -1.99 -18.36
N GLU A 252 23.94 -1.92 -18.48
CA GLU A 252 24.64 -1.30 -19.62
C GLU A 252 24.46 -2.03 -20.96
N ASP A 253 23.96 -3.27 -20.96
CA ASP A 253 23.64 -4.01 -22.16
C ASP A 253 22.30 -3.60 -22.78
N HIS A 254 21.51 -2.80 -22.06
CA HIS A 254 20.22 -2.31 -22.51
C HIS A 254 20.33 -0.89 -23.08
N ASP A 255 19.53 -0.61 -24.09
CA ASP A 255 19.36 0.74 -24.61
C ASP A 255 18.47 1.60 -23.71
N LEU A 256 17.55 0.95 -22.98
CA LEU A 256 16.69 1.55 -21.97
C LEU A 256 16.47 0.55 -20.81
N PHE A 257 16.77 0.98 -19.58
CA PHE A 257 16.61 0.14 -18.40
C PHE A 257 15.97 0.95 -17.27
N LEU A 258 14.91 0.44 -16.66
CA LEU A 258 14.22 1.06 -15.53
C LEU A 258 14.05 0.04 -14.41
N ASP A 259 14.63 0.34 -13.25
CA ASP A 259 14.54 -0.51 -12.07
C ASP A 259 13.70 0.18 -10.97
N LEU A 260 12.53 -0.40 -10.69
CA LEU A 260 11.61 0.06 -9.63
C LEU A 260 11.80 -0.67 -8.30
N LEU A 261 12.79 -1.57 -8.20
CA LEU A 261 13.08 -2.29 -6.96
C LEU A 261 14.17 -1.62 -6.15
N SER A 262 15.17 -1.04 -6.81
CA SER A 262 16.27 -0.36 -6.13
C SER A 262 16.15 1.16 -6.22
N THR A 263 16.41 1.84 -5.10
CA THR A 263 16.50 3.29 -5.04
C THR A 263 17.95 3.73 -4.96
N VAL A 264 18.39 4.60 -5.89
CA VAL A 264 19.75 5.17 -5.89
C VAL A 264 19.93 6.31 -4.89
N ALA A 265 18.81 6.94 -4.50
CA ALA A 265 18.74 7.96 -3.43
C ALA A 265 17.31 7.97 -2.86
N ALA A 266 17.09 8.67 -1.75
CA ALA A 266 15.79 8.74 -1.08
C ALA A 266 14.63 9.03 -2.05
N GLY A 267 13.81 8.01 -2.32
CA GLY A 267 12.63 8.07 -3.19
C GLY A 267 12.93 8.25 -4.69
N ARG A 268 14.15 7.93 -5.15
CA ARG A 268 14.53 8.01 -6.57
C ARG A 268 14.94 6.65 -7.09
N TYR A 269 14.40 6.26 -8.23
CA TYR A 269 14.59 4.99 -8.90
C TYR A 269 15.66 5.08 -9.98
N ARG A 270 16.39 3.98 -10.16
CA ARG A 270 17.44 3.88 -11.17
C ARG A 270 16.84 3.83 -12.57
N ALA A 271 17.35 4.70 -13.44
CA ALA A 271 16.99 4.77 -14.85
C ALA A 271 18.26 4.85 -15.68
N CYS A 272 18.43 3.91 -16.59
CA CYS A 272 19.60 3.88 -17.46
C CYS A 272 19.17 4.00 -18.91
N ARG A 273 19.99 4.65 -19.70
CA ARG A 273 19.81 4.77 -21.14
C ARG A 273 21.15 4.67 -21.86
N ARG A 274 21.13 4.21 -23.08
CA ARG A 274 22.25 4.25 -23.98
C ARG A 274 21.90 5.14 -25.18
N ASP A 275 22.76 6.09 -25.49
CA ASP A 275 22.65 6.92 -26.69
C ASP A 275 23.98 6.89 -27.47
N ASP A 276 24.13 7.75 -28.47
CA ASP A 276 25.35 7.82 -29.30
C ASP A 276 26.57 8.26 -28.49
N ASP A 277 26.39 8.96 -27.37
CA ASP A 277 27.45 9.43 -26.47
C ASP A 277 27.82 8.38 -25.44
N GLY A 278 27.09 7.26 -25.34
CA GLY A 278 27.37 6.13 -24.46
C GLY A 278 26.25 5.76 -23.50
N PHE A 279 26.64 5.10 -22.41
CA PHE A 279 25.73 4.69 -21.35
C PHE A 279 25.61 5.80 -20.30
N HIS A 280 24.37 6.13 -19.94
CA HIS A 280 24.01 7.13 -18.94
C HIS A 280 23.16 6.51 -17.85
N GLU A 281 23.52 6.76 -16.61
CA GLU A 281 22.72 6.42 -15.45
C GLU A 281 22.13 7.70 -14.85
N ASP A 282 20.81 7.72 -14.71
CA ASP A 282 20.03 8.81 -14.18
C ASP A 282 19.10 8.30 -13.06
N SER A 283 18.37 9.19 -12.42
CA SER A 283 17.38 8.82 -11.44
C SER A 283 16.05 9.56 -11.62
N LEU A 284 14.96 8.83 -11.44
CA LEU A 284 13.60 9.36 -11.54
C LEU A 284 12.94 9.42 -10.17
N THR A 285 12.09 10.42 -9.94
CA THR A 285 11.22 10.42 -8.77
C THR A 285 10.20 9.28 -8.88
N HIS A 286 9.56 8.92 -7.76
CA HIS A 286 8.54 7.88 -7.74
C HIS A 286 7.47 8.06 -8.83
N GLN A 287 6.88 9.26 -8.92
CA GLN A 287 5.82 9.55 -9.90
C GLN A 287 6.30 9.43 -11.35
N GLN A 288 7.53 9.89 -11.62
CA GLN A 288 8.12 9.83 -12.96
C GLN A 288 8.41 8.39 -13.37
N ALA A 289 9.02 7.61 -12.48
CA ALA A 289 9.39 6.22 -12.72
C ALA A 289 8.17 5.33 -12.94
N TRP A 290 7.18 5.42 -12.06
CA TRP A 290 5.96 4.61 -12.15
C TRP A 290 5.06 5.02 -13.33
N ALA A 291 4.95 6.32 -13.63
CA ALA A 291 4.21 6.76 -14.82
C ALA A 291 4.84 6.24 -16.10
N TYR A 292 6.17 6.24 -16.19
CA TYR A 292 6.85 5.71 -17.37
C TYR A 292 6.76 4.18 -17.44
N ALA A 293 6.88 3.48 -16.31
CA ALA A 293 6.69 2.04 -16.21
C ALA A 293 5.29 1.60 -16.66
N GLU A 294 4.25 2.33 -16.29
CA GLU A 294 2.89 2.05 -16.72
C GLU A 294 2.71 2.22 -18.24
N LEU A 295 3.39 3.19 -18.86
CA LEU A 295 3.44 3.32 -20.31
C LEU A 295 4.16 2.14 -20.98
N MET A 296 5.29 1.70 -20.41
CA MET A 296 6.05 0.54 -20.90
C MET A 296 5.24 -0.76 -20.83
N GLU A 297 4.45 -0.93 -19.78
CA GLU A 297 3.64 -2.13 -19.55
C GLU A 297 2.39 -2.17 -20.42
N ARG A 298 1.63 -1.08 -20.46
CA ARG A 298 0.34 -1.06 -21.18
C ARG A 298 0.47 -0.98 -22.68
N ARG A 299 1.54 -0.38 -23.20
CA ARG A 299 1.83 -0.23 -24.65
C ARG A 299 0.63 0.28 -25.48
N GLN A 300 -0.21 1.10 -24.88
CA GLN A 300 -1.36 1.74 -25.51
C GLN A 300 -1.35 3.24 -25.31
N PRO A 301 -2.02 4.02 -26.17
CA PRO A 301 -2.08 5.47 -26.03
C PRO A 301 -2.84 5.86 -24.77
N LEU A 302 -2.15 6.49 -23.80
CA LEU A 302 -2.71 6.95 -22.54
C LEU A 302 -2.55 8.47 -22.38
N ARG A 303 -3.54 9.14 -21.78
CA ARG A 303 -3.39 10.50 -21.26
C ARG A 303 -2.62 10.44 -19.94
N ALA A 304 -1.85 11.48 -19.64
CA ALA A 304 -1.10 11.52 -18.39
C ALA A 304 -2.02 11.41 -17.15
N GLY A 305 -3.25 11.92 -17.21
CA GLY A 305 -4.25 11.79 -16.15
C GLY A 305 -4.92 10.42 -16.04
N GLU A 306 -4.68 9.53 -17.01
CA GLU A 306 -5.17 8.13 -16.97
C GLU A 306 -4.16 7.20 -16.29
N LEU A 307 -2.94 7.69 -16.03
CA LEU A 307 -1.90 6.94 -15.31
C LEU A 307 -2.23 6.94 -13.81
N GLU A 308 -2.34 5.75 -13.24
CA GLU A 308 -2.82 5.55 -11.86
C GLU A 308 -2.01 6.35 -10.83
N VAL A 309 -0.69 6.38 -11.00
CA VAL A 309 0.21 7.11 -10.09
C VAL A 309 0.05 8.62 -10.15
N LEU A 310 -0.53 9.17 -11.22
CA LEU A 310 -0.68 10.61 -11.46
C LEU A 310 -2.11 11.14 -11.25
N ASN A 311 -3.09 10.28 -10.95
CA ASN A 311 -4.50 10.65 -10.82
C ASN A 311 -4.80 11.77 -9.80
N SER A 312 -3.92 11.96 -8.81
CA SER A 312 -4.06 12.97 -7.76
C SER A 312 -3.16 14.20 -7.94
N TYR A 313 -2.45 14.33 -9.06
CA TYR A 313 -1.48 15.40 -9.27
C TYR A 313 -2.00 16.52 -10.16
N GLY A 314 -1.74 17.77 -9.75
CA GLY A 314 -2.19 18.97 -10.46
C GLY A 314 -1.52 19.24 -11.82
N SER A 315 -0.51 18.45 -12.22
CA SER A 315 0.18 18.60 -13.51
C SER A 315 0.75 17.27 -14.00
N PRO A 316 -0.08 16.26 -14.33
CA PRO A 316 0.37 14.92 -14.75
C PRO A 316 1.29 14.96 -15.97
N ASP A 317 0.98 15.79 -16.98
CA ASP A 317 1.81 15.94 -18.19
C ASP A 317 3.25 16.34 -17.89
N LYS A 318 3.49 17.20 -16.88
CA LYS A 318 4.86 17.61 -16.51
C LYS A 318 5.68 16.43 -15.98
N GLN A 319 5.07 15.51 -15.25
CA GLN A 319 5.77 14.33 -14.72
C GLN A 319 6.15 13.36 -15.84
N VAL A 320 5.23 13.08 -16.76
CA VAL A 320 5.51 12.25 -17.94
C VAL A 320 6.59 12.87 -18.81
N GLU A 321 6.51 14.18 -19.10
CA GLU A 321 7.51 14.88 -19.90
C GLU A 321 8.89 14.92 -19.21
N ALA A 322 8.94 15.02 -17.89
CA ALA A 322 10.19 14.95 -17.14
C ALA A 322 10.83 13.55 -17.24
N ALA A 323 10.04 12.48 -17.08
CA ALA A 323 10.52 11.10 -17.26
C ALA A 323 11.02 10.87 -18.69
N ARG A 324 10.29 11.35 -19.69
CA ARG A 324 10.69 11.25 -21.09
C ARG A 324 12.02 11.94 -21.39
N ARG A 325 12.31 13.07 -20.78
CA ARG A 325 13.60 13.78 -20.97
C ARG A 325 14.79 12.93 -20.49
N VAL A 326 14.57 12.11 -19.48
CA VAL A 326 15.60 11.22 -18.92
C VAL A 326 15.72 9.95 -19.75
N LEU A 327 14.61 9.34 -20.15
CA LEU A 327 14.56 7.99 -20.73
C LEU A 327 14.42 7.96 -22.27
N ASP A 328 13.83 9.00 -22.89
CA ASP A 328 13.68 9.06 -24.35
C ASP A 328 15.00 9.44 -25.02
N VAL A 329 15.68 8.44 -25.53
CA VAL A 329 16.96 8.57 -26.21
C VAL A 329 16.78 9.01 -27.65
N LYS A 330 17.62 9.95 -28.12
CA LYS A 330 17.94 10.10 -29.53
C LYS A 330 19.11 9.17 -29.83
N VAL A 331 18.85 8.08 -30.51
CA VAL A 331 19.90 7.29 -31.14
C VAL A 331 19.91 7.69 -32.62
N SER A 332 21.06 8.13 -33.15
CA SER A 332 21.15 8.69 -34.52
C SER A 332 20.79 7.66 -35.59
N ARG A 333 20.99 6.35 -35.30
CA ARG A 333 20.56 5.27 -36.16
C ARG A 333 19.05 5.01 -36.18
N TYR A 334 18.34 5.62 -35.22
CA TYR A 334 16.88 5.56 -35.12
C TYR A 334 16.42 7.01 -34.92
N GLU A 335 15.89 7.70 -35.89
CA GLU A 335 15.23 9.03 -35.73
C GLU A 335 14.04 8.95 -34.72
N TRP A 336 14.26 8.37 -33.51
CA TRP A 336 13.13 7.85 -32.78
C TRP A 336 13.28 7.94 -31.25
N ARG A 337 12.15 8.23 -30.58
CA ARG A 337 12.01 8.26 -29.13
C ARG A 337 11.12 7.12 -28.68
N ALA A 338 11.47 6.45 -27.57
CA ALA A 338 10.74 5.33 -27.01
C ALA A 338 9.26 5.65 -26.69
N THR A 339 8.96 6.88 -26.40
CA THR A 339 7.59 7.33 -26.14
C THR A 339 7.13 8.32 -27.22
N LYS A 340 6.14 7.92 -28.01
CA LYS A 340 5.49 8.80 -28.98
C LYS A 340 4.47 9.71 -28.29
N LEU A 341 4.49 10.98 -28.66
CA LEU A 341 3.44 11.92 -28.35
C LEU A 341 2.40 11.91 -29.48
N LEU A 342 1.25 11.35 -29.22
CA LEU A 342 0.11 11.36 -30.14
C LEU A 342 -0.74 12.61 -29.87
N ARG A 343 -0.92 13.44 -30.90
CA ARG A 343 -1.87 14.56 -30.87
C ARG A 343 -3.18 14.06 -31.47
N GLY A 344 -4.23 14.00 -30.67
CA GLY A 344 -5.59 13.75 -31.16
C GLY A 344 -6.13 14.98 -31.92
N ASP A 345 -7.30 14.85 -32.53
CA ASP A 345 -8.03 15.94 -33.23
C ASP A 345 -8.29 17.13 -32.30
N ASP A 346 -8.44 16.88 -31.00
CA ASP A 346 -8.39 17.90 -29.95
C ASP A 346 -6.92 18.23 -29.62
N ARG A 347 -6.42 19.35 -30.11
CA ARG A 347 -5.03 19.86 -29.93
C ARG A 347 -4.62 19.97 -28.44
N ARG A 348 -5.55 19.87 -27.48
CA ARG A 348 -5.31 19.95 -26.03
C ARG A 348 -5.08 18.60 -25.38
N ALA A 349 -5.49 17.50 -26.00
CA ALA A 349 -5.36 16.16 -25.42
C ALA A 349 -4.10 15.46 -25.90
N LYS A 350 -3.02 15.57 -25.11
CA LYS A 350 -1.81 14.78 -25.31
C LYS A 350 -2.04 13.34 -24.87
N ARG A 351 -1.65 12.38 -25.74
CA ARG A 351 -1.55 10.96 -25.37
C ARG A 351 -0.12 10.49 -25.55
N TYR A 352 0.32 9.66 -24.65
CA TYR A 352 1.64 9.07 -24.64
C TYR A 352 1.53 7.58 -24.96
N LEU A 353 2.41 7.10 -25.84
CA LEU A 353 2.47 5.70 -26.23
C LEU A 353 3.92 5.24 -26.18
N PHE A 354 4.21 4.23 -25.35
CA PHE A 354 5.47 3.52 -25.43
C PHE A 354 5.44 2.53 -26.60
N GLN A 355 6.23 2.80 -27.60
CA GLN A 355 6.35 1.98 -28.79
C GLN A 355 7.82 1.88 -29.21
N PRO A 356 8.58 0.95 -28.57
CA PRO A 356 9.98 0.73 -28.88
C PRO A 356 10.16 0.27 -30.33
N PRO A 357 11.20 0.73 -31.07
CA PRO A 357 11.50 0.21 -32.40
C PRO A 357 11.99 -1.22 -32.32
N ASP A 358 11.87 -1.92 -33.42
CA ASP A 358 12.44 -3.24 -33.55
C ASP A 358 13.95 -3.19 -33.30
N GLY A 359 14.41 -4.10 -32.41
CA GLY A 359 15.81 -4.21 -32.05
C GLY A 359 16.27 -3.30 -30.89
N LEU A 360 15.41 -2.41 -30.34
CA LEU A 360 15.72 -1.72 -29.09
C LEU A 360 15.69 -2.72 -27.92
N ARG A 361 16.82 -2.84 -27.23
CA ARG A 361 16.90 -3.65 -26.01
C ARG A 361 16.47 -2.82 -24.81
N TRP A 362 15.33 -3.17 -24.23
CA TRP A 362 14.82 -2.47 -23.08
C TRP A 362 14.30 -3.45 -22.01
N ALA A 363 14.40 -3.04 -20.76
CA ALA A 363 13.89 -3.81 -19.63
C ALA A 363 13.29 -2.87 -18.57
N LEU A 364 12.20 -3.33 -17.97
CA LEU A 364 11.56 -2.77 -16.79
C LEU A 364 11.55 -3.83 -15.70
N LEU A 365 12.16 -3.54 -14.57
CA LEU A 365 12.09 -4.35 -13.36
C LEU A 365 11.11 -3.70 -12.39
N LYS A 366 10.07 -4.43 -12.01
CA LYS A 366 9.04 -3.94 -11.08
C LYS A 366 8.69 -4.97 -10.01
N PRO A 367 8.18 -4.53 -8.84
CA PRO A 367 7.63 -5.44 -7.85
C PRO A 367 6.52 -6.31 -8.43
N ILE A 368 6.41 -7.54 -7.96
CA ILE A 368 5.27 -8.40 -8.28
C ILE A 368 4.07 -7.83 -7.53
N GLU A 369 3.11 -7.29 -8.28
CA GLU A 369 1.79 -6.97 -7.73
C GLU A 369 0.98 -8.27 -7.76
N ASP A 370 0.84 -8.92 -6.61
CA ASP A 370 -0.19 -9.94 -6.46
C ASP A 370 -1.54 -9.20 -6.53
N ARG A 371 -2.14 -9.24 -7.72
CA ARG A 371 -3.53 -8.80 -7.86
C ARG A 371 -4.37 -9.75 -7.03
N ALA A 372 -4.79 -9.27 -5.85
CA ALA A 372 -5.81 -9.90 -5.03
C ALA A 372 -7.17 -9.90 -5.74
#